data_08c83334f656c96374f9a6d99ca08ba0
#
_entry.id   08c83334f656c96374f9a6d99ca08ba0
#
_cell.length_a   1.000
_cell.length_b   1.000
_cell.length_c   1.000
_cell.angle_alpha   90.00
_cell.angle_beta   90.00
_cell.angle_gamma   90.00
#
_symmetry.space_group_name_H-M   'P 1'
#
loop_
_entity.id
_entity.type
_entity.pdbx_description
1 polymer ?
#
loop_
_entity_poly.entity_id
_entity_poly.type
_entity_poly.pdbx_seq_one_letter_code
_entity_poly.pdbx_strand_id
1 'polypeptide(L)'
;ELEIHPGEIVGLVGENGAGKSTLLKIIIGAQPQTSGTMSFHGAPYEPKTPMDANKAGVGMVFQEQSLIVTLNVAQNIFFGHEKDFRKAGVINWAKMNRAAAEVLAAVDITNISPTKKVSDLNFATRQMVEIAKVMNVTKQSGSEHCLILLDEPTSVLNEAEVENLYKQMRKIAAQGHAVIFVSHHLNEILEVTDRIYVYKDGTSVGSLDTRDADEAKLYEMMVGQSTTTEYYHLDRQTAPQDDVLLEAKDLGLHGIFKHVNFRLHRGEVLGLCGVVGSGAEEVCEVLCGDEKPSFGEISVRGRAVRFRSPKQALREGIL
;
A
#
# COMPACT_ATOMS: atom_id res chain seq x y z
N GLU A 1 -19.56 6.33 -13.09
CA GLU A 1 -19.06 5.71 -14.32
C GLU A 1 -17.54 5.82 -14.34
N LEU A 2 -16.84 4.74 -14.73
CA LEU A 2 -15.37 4.68 -14.83
C LEU A 2 -15.04 4.22 -16.24
N GLU A 3 -14.22 5.00 -16.95
CA GLU A 3 -13.72 4.69 -18.28
C GLU A 3 -12.20 4.78 -18.29
N ILE A 4 -11.53 3.86 -18.95
CA ILE A 4 -10.07 3.77 -19.01
C ILE A 4 -9.63 3.46 -20.42
N HIS A 5 -8.65 4.19 -20.90
CA HIS A 5 -8.12 4.03 -22.25
C HIS A 5 -6.80 3.26 -22.28
N PRO A 6 -6.49 2.56 -23.40
CA PRO A 6 -5.18 1.95 -23.58
C PRO A 6 -4.04 2.97 -23.42
N GLY A 7 -3.01 2.61 -22.68
CA GLY A 7 -1.87 3.48 -22.41
C GLY A 7 -2.09 4.51 -21.30
N GLU A 8 -3.22 4.46 -20.60
CA GLU A 8 -3.59 5.41 -19.56
C GLU A 8 -3.26 4.87 -18.16
N ILE A 9 -2.76 5.72 -17.28
CA ILE A 9 -2.62 5.48 -15.83
C ILE A 9 -3.70 6.28 -15.13
N VAL A 10 -4.70 5.58 -14.59
CA VAL A 10 -5.84 6.19 -13.88
C VAL A 10 -5.63 6.10 -12.38
N GLY A 11 -5.65 7.24 -11.70
CA GLY A 11 -5.66 7.33 -10.25
C GLY A 11 -7.06 7.13 -9.67
N LEU A 12 -7.15 6.38 -8.58
CA LEU A 12 -8.40 6.20 -7.85
C LEU A 12 -8.21 6.66 -6.41
N VAL A 13 -8.81 7.79 -6.05
CA VAL A 13 -8.69 8.42 -4.73
C VAL A 13 -10.02 8.43 -3.99
N GLY A 14 -9.95 8.56 -2.66
CA GLY A 14 -11.11 8.62 -1.77
C GLY A 14 -10.72 8.22 -0.36
N GLU A 15 -11.55 8.56 0.63
CA GLU A 15 -11.33 8.18 2.01
C GLU A 15 -11.35 6.66 2.23
N ASN A 16 -10.89 6.22 3.40
CA ASN A 16 -11.01 4.82 3.79
C ASN A 16 -12.50 4.43 3.86
N GLY A 17 -12.85 3.30 3.23
CA GLY A 17 -14.25 2.88 3.12
C GLY A 17 -15.01 3.47 1.93
N ALA A 18 -14.43 4.36 1.11
CA ALA A 18 -15.10 4.95 -0.06
C ALA A 18 -15.41 3.95 -1.19
N GLY A 19 -15.02 2.67 -1.06
CA GLY A 19 -15.37 1.62 -2.03
C GLY A 19 -14.29 1.33 -3.08
N LYS A 20 -13.12 1.95 -3.03
CA LYS A 20 -12.03 1.77 -4.01
C LYS A 20 -11.62 0.30 -4.19
N SER A 21 -11.19 -0.36 -3.12
CA SER A 21 -10.78 -1.77 -3.16
C SER A 21 -11.96 -2.70 -3.48
N THR A 22 -13.19 -2.34 -3.14
CA THR A 22 -14.39 -3.09 -3.54
C THR A 22 -14.57 -3.05 -5.06
N LEU A 23 -14.40 -1.88 -5.68
CA LEU A 23 -14.44 -1.74 -7.14
C LEU A 23 -13.35 -2.60 -7.80
N LEU A 24 -12.12 -2.55 -7.30
CA LEU A 24 -11.04 -3.40 -7.84
C LEU A 24 -11.36 -4.89 -7.70
N LYS A 25 -11.93 -5.31 -6.57
CA LYS A 25 -12.36 -6.71 -6.36
C LYS A 25 -13.47 -7.14 -7.31
N ILE A 26 -14.37 -6.23 -7.68
CA ILE A 26 -15.41 -6.50 -8.69
C ILE A 26 -14.76 -6.63 -10.07
N ILE A 27 -13.88 -5.71 -10.46
CA ILE A 27 -13.21 -5.74 -11.75
C ILE A 27 -12.37 -7.03 -11.91
N ILE A 28 -11.68 -7.48 -10.87
CA ILE A 28 -10.88 -8.73 -10.93
C ILE A 28 -11.75 -9.99 -10.77
N GLY A 29 -13.05 -9.89 -10.51
CA GLY A 29 -13.93 -11.04 -10.31
C GLY A 29 -13.77 -11.75 -8.96
N ALA A 30 -13.15 -11.09 -7.97
CA ALA A 30 -13.05 -11.59 -6.59
C ALA A 30 -14.35 -11.36 -5.80
N GLN A 31 -15.20 -10.43 -6.26
CA GLN A 31 -16.50 -10.14 -5.69
C GLN A 31 -17.51 -9.91 -6.81
N PRO A 32 -18.74 -10.46 -6.74
CA PRO A 32 -19.77 -10.21 -7.74
C PRO A 32 -20.29 -8.77 -7.65
N GLN A 33 -20.61 -8.18 -8.80
CA GLN A 33 -21.32 -6.91 -8.84
C GLN A 33 -22.80 -7.09 -8.43
N THR A 34 -23.36 -6.12 -7.73
CA THR A 34 -24.77 -6.11 -7.34
C THR A 34 -25.65 -5.54 -8.45
N SER A 35 -25.14 -4.56 -9.19
CA SER A 35 -25.82 -3.89 -10.30
C SER A 35 -24.82 -3.24 -11.23
N GLY A 36 -25.30 -2.74 -12.38
CA GLY A 36 -24.45 -2.11 -13.40
C GLY A 36 -23.90 -3.11 -14.41
N THR A 37 -23.09 -2.62 -15.34
CA THR A 37 -22.46 -3.41 -16.40
C THR A 37 -21.00 -3.02 -16.53
N MET A 38 -20.16 -3.98 -16.87
CA MET A 38 -18.77 -3.75 -17.25
C MET A 38 -18.55 -4.19 -18.70
N SER A 39 -17.69 -3.48 -19.40
CA SER A 39 -17.19 -3.87 -20.71
C SER A 39 -15.68 -3.81 -20.74
N PHE A 40 -15.06 -4.72 -21.48
CA PHE A 40 -13.62 -4.73 -21.72
C PHE A 40 -13.37 -4.97 -23.21
N HIS A 41 -12.59 -4.12 -23.85
CA HIS A 41 -12.40 -4.12 -25.31
C HIS A 41 -13.72 -4.09 -26.12
N GLY A 42 -14.71 -3.34 -25.63
CA GLY A 42 -16.01 -3.21 -26.26
C GLY A 42 -16.95 -4.41 -26.15
N ALA A 43 -16.52 -5.48 -25.47
CA ALA A 43 -17.36 -6.66 -25.18
C ALA A 43 -17.84 -6.67 -23.72
N PRO A 44 -19.02 -7.26 -23.44
CA PRO A 44 -19.48 -7.47 -22.06
C PRO A 44 -18.42 -8.21 -21.22
N TYR A 45 -18.17 -7.74 -20.01
CA TYR A 45 -17.14 -8.26 -19.13
C TYR A 45 -17.74 -8.60 -17.75
N GLU A 46 -17.85 -9.87 -17.45
CA GLU A 46 -18.44 -10.40 -16.20
C GLU A 46 -17.57 -11.54 -15.64
N PRO A 47 -16.38 -11.23 -15.11
CA PRO A 47 -15.50 -12.27 -14.55
C PRO A 47 -16.14 -12.86 -13.28
N LYS A 48 -16.16 -14.17 -13.16
CA LYS A 48 -16.66 -14.88 -11.97
C LYS A 48 -15.54 -15.22 -11.00
N THR A 49 -14.30 -15.18 -11.46
CA THR A 49 -13.10 -15.47 -10.69
C THR A 49 -11.93 -14.60 -11.19
N PRO A 50 -10.91 -14.37 -10.34
CA PRO A 50 -9.67 -13.70 -10.79
C PRO A 50 -9.00 -14.42 -11.98
N MET A 51 -9.19 -15.74 -12.10
CA MET A 51 -8.67 -16.50 -13.24
C MET A 51 -9.38 -16.11 -14.54
N ASP A 52 -10.68 -15.84 -14.51
CA ASP A 52 -11.44 -15.40 -15.70
C ASP A 52 -10.98 -14.00 -16.10
N ALA A 53 -10.78 -13.10 -15.15
CA ALA A 53 -10.22 -11.77 -15.38
C ALA A 53 -8.82 -11.84 -16.02
N ASN A 54 -7.95 -12.67 -15.47
CA ASN A 54 -6.60 -12.87 -16.00
C ASN A 54 -6.63 -13.38 -17.46
N LYS A 55 -7.54 -14.30 -17.80
CA LYS A 55 -7.71 -14.78 -19.18
C LYS A 55 -8.21 -13.71 -20.13
N ALA A 56 -8.95 -12.73 -19.62
CA ALA A 56 -9.38 -11.58 -20.40
C ALA A 56 -8.29 -10.50 -20.55
N GLY A 57 -7.21 -10.57 -19.79
CA GLY A 57 -6.14 -9.57 -19.81
C GLY A 57 -6.23 -8.55 -18.66
N VAL A 58 -6.99 -8.84 -17.62
CA VAL A 58 -7.08 -8.00 -16.40
C VAL A 58 -6.34 -8.69 -15.26
N GLY A 59 -5.38 -8.01 -14.65
CA GLY A 59 -4.59 -8.53 -13.53
C GLY A 59 -4.56 -7.57 -12.35
N MET A 60 -4.36 -8.09 -11.14
CA MET A 60 -4.33 -7.29 -9.91
C MET A 60 -3.15 -7.66 -9.02
N VAL A 61 -2.49 -6.63 -8.54
CA VAL A 61 -1.57 -6.68 -7.40
C VAL A 61 -2.34 -6.23 -6.19
N PHE A 62 -2.50 -7.12 -5.23
CA PHE A 62 -3.26 -6.86 -4.00
C PHE A 62 -2.39 -6.12 -2.97
N GLN A 63 -3.03 -5.42 -2.05
CA GLN A 63 -2.38 -4.78 -0.90
C GLN A 63 -1.61 -5.80 -0.05
N GLU A 64 -2.20 -6.97 0.21
CA GLU A 64 -1.49 -8.10 0.81
C GLU A 64 -0.81 -8.93 -0.29
N GLN A 65 0.50 -9.17 -0.13
CA GLN A 65 1.27 -9.91 -1.11
C GLN A 65 0.73 -11.33 -1.33
N SER A 66 0.49 -11.68 -2.59
CA SER A 66 -0.04 -12.98 -3.00
C SER A 66 1.06 -14.03 -3.26
N LEU A 67 2.32 -13.70 -3.05
CA LEU A 67 3.44 -14.60 -3.28
C LEU A 67 3.55 -15.67 -2.20
N ILE A 68 3.77 -16.90 -2.62
CA ILE A 68 4.04 -18.03 -1.72
C ILE A 68 5.50 -17.96 -1.28
N VAL A 69 5.74 -17.53 -0.04
CA VAL A 69 7.08 -17.23 0.48
C VAL A 69 8.04 -18.44 0.51
N THR A 70 7.51 -19.66 0.61
CA THR A 70 8.29 -20.90 0.63
C THR A 70 8.76 -21.35 -0.76
N LEU A 71 8.17 -20.82 -1.82
CA LEU A 71 8.53 -21.10 -3.21
C LEU A 71 9.61 -20.12 -3.70
N ASN A 72 10.30 -20.49 -4.78
CA ASN A 72 11.21 -19.57 -5.45
C ASN A 72 10.45 -18.63 -6.42
N VAL A 73 11.16 -17.65 -6.95
CA VAL A 73 10.61 -16.63 -7.85
C VAL A 73 9.98 -17.25 -9.09
N ALA A 74 10.68 -18.17 -9.76
CA ALA A 74 10.16 -18.83 -10.97
C ALA A 74 8.88 -19.63 -10.69
N GLN A 75 8.82 -20.33 -9.57
CA GLN A 75 7.63 -21.07 -9.16
C GLN A 75 6.45 -20.15 -8.86
N ASN A 76 6.69 -18.96 -8.28
CA ASN A 76 5.65 -17.98 -8.04
C ASN A 76 5.12 -17.37 -9.35
N ILE A 77 6.01 -16.99 -10.28
CA ILE A 77 5.61 -16.41 -11.58
C ILE A 77 4.75 -17.38 -12.39
N PHE A 78 5.09 -18.68 -12.38
CA PHE A 78 4.39 -19.70 -13.16
C PHE A 78 3.49 -20.61 -12.33
N PHE A 79 3.08 -20.15 -11.13
CA PHE A 79 2.19 -20.91 -10.27
C PHE A 79 0.85 -21.19 -10.99
N GLY A 80 0.48 -22.47 -11.08
CA GLY A 80 -0.71 -22.93 -11.82
C GLY A 80 -0.47 -23.18 -13.31
N HIS A 81 0.69 -22.79 -13.85
CA HIS A 81 1.10 -22.97 -15.25
C HIS A 81 2.25 -23.96 -15.45
N GLU A 82 2.50 -24.85 -14.47
CA GLU A 82 3.60 -25.82 -14.48
C GLU A 82 3.51 -26.81 -15.65
N LYS A 83 2.29 -26.99 -16.22
CA LYS A 83 2.05 -27.85 -17.39
C LYS A 83 2.88 -27.44 -18.60
N ASP A 84 3.11 -26.14 -18.79
CA ASP A 84 3.84 -25.56 -19.93
C ASP A 84 5.34 -25.89 -19.89
N PHE A 85 5.82 -26.32 -18.74
CA PHE A 85 7.20 -26.69 -18.48
C PHE A 85 7.39 -28.21 -18.31
N ARG A 86 6.34 -29.03 -18.50
CA ARG A 86 6.46 -30.48 -18.38
C ARG A 86 6.98 -31.12 -19.67
N LYS A 87 7.91 -32.09 -19.52
CA LYS A 87 8.35 -33.00 -20.57
C LYS A 87 8.35 -34.41 -19.99
N ALA A 88 7.62 -35.34 -20.62
CA ALA A 88 7.46 -36.70 -20.15
C ALA A 88 7.04 -36.84 -18.66
N GLY A 89 6.13 -35.96 -18.20
CA GLY A 89 5.61 -35.95 -16.83
C GLY A 89 6.48 -35.22 -15.78
N VAL A 90 7.69 -34.85 -16.14
CA VAL A 90 8.65 -34.16 -15.22
C VAL A 90 8.77 -32.69 -15.59
N ILE A 91 8.86 -31.82 -14.57
CA ILE A 91 9.03 -30.37 -14.78
C ILE A 91 10.47 -30.08 -15.21
N ASN A 92 10.62 -29.35 -16.30
CA ASN A 92 11.90 -28.82 -16.76
C ASN A 92 12.18 -27.48 -16.04
N TRP A 93 12.80 -27.56 -14.88
CA TRP A 93 13.16 -26.40 -14.06
C TRP A 93 14.08 -25.41 -14.78
N ALA A 94 14.99 -25.89 -15.61
CA ALA A 94 15.89 -25.01 -16.38
C ALA A 94 15.11 -24.16 -17.39
N LYS A 95 14.10 -24.74 -18.07
CA LYS A 95 13.21 -24.01 -18.97
C LYS A 95 12.38 -22.97 -18.19
N MET A 96 11.81 -23.36 -17.04
CA MET A 96 11.00 -22.47 -16.20
C MET A 96 11.83 -21.29 -15.67
N ASN A 97 13.04 -21.55 -15.16
CA ASN A 97 13.93 -20.50 -14.66
C ASN A 97 14.35 -19.51 -15.77
N ARG A 98 14.61 -19.99 -16.98
CA ARG A 98 14.92 -19.13 -18.13
C ARG A 98 13.74 -18.23 -18.49
N ALA A 99 12.54 -18.81 -18.60
CA ALA A 99 11.32 -18.05 -18.86
C ALA A 99 11.04 -17.01 -17.74
N ALA A 100 11.26 -17.37 -16.47
CA ALA A 100 11.14 -16.43 -15.37
C ALA A 100 12.15 -15.27 -15.47
N ALA A 101 13.38 -15.53 -15.87
CA ALA A 101 14.36 -14.47 -16.11
C ALA A 101 13.91 -13.52 -17.23
N GLU A 102 13.30 -14.03 -18.30
CA GLU A 102 12.75 -13.22 -19.38
C GLU A 102 11.57 -12.34 -18.90
N VAL A 103 10.69 -12.91 -18.06
CA VAL A 103 9.57 -12.17 -17.44
C VAL A 103 10.07 -11.05 -16.53
N LEU A 104 11.06 -11.34 -15.69
CA LEU A 104 11.69 -10.35 -14.83
C LEU A 104 12.39 -9.23 -15.63
N ALA A 105 13.12 -9.59 -16.67
CA ALA A 105 13.80 -8.64 -17.55
C ALA A 105 12.82 -7.71 -18.29
N ALA A 106 11.61 -8.17 -18.62
CA ALA A 106 10.59 -7.35 -19.25
C ALA A 106 10.10 -6.18 -18.37
N VAL A 107 10.28 -6.29 -17.05
CA VAL A 107 10.00 -5.23 -16.06
C VAL A 107 11.29 -4.68 -15.41
N ASP A 108 12.42 -4.77 -16.13
CA ASP A 108 13.74 -4.26 -15.73
C ASP A 108 14.31 -4.84 -14.42
N ILE A 109 13.83 -6.01 -14.02
CA ILE A 109 14.37 -6.74 -12.86
C ILE A 109 15.43 -7.71 -13.34
N THR A 110 16.69 -7.29 -13.32
CA THR A 110 17.83 -8.12 -13.78
C THR A 110 18.70 -8.66 -12.65
N ASN A 111 18.50 -8.15 -11.43
CA ASN A 111 19.30 -8.43 -10.23
C ASN A 111 18.74 -9.56 -9.36
N ILE A 112 17.63 -10.19 -9.76
CA ILE A 112 16.97 -11.25 -8.98
C ILE A 112 17.16 -12.59 -9.71
N SER A 113 17.72 -13.58 -9.01
CA SER A 113 17.76 -14.95 -9.52
C SER A 113 16.38 -15.59 -9.49
N PRO A 114 15.88 -16.19 -10.58
CA PRO A 114 14.65 -16.96 -10.60
C PRO A 114 14.60 -18.12 -9.58
N THR A 115 15.73 -18.62 -9.15
CA THR A 115 15.85 -19.72 -8.19
C THR A 115 15.86 -19.23 -6.74
N LYS A 116 15.96 -17.91 -6.47
CA LYS A 116 15.96 -17.35 -5.13
C LYS A 116 14.59 -17.55 -4.49
N LYS A 117 14.56 -17.94 -3.20
CA LYS A 117 13.31 -18.06 -2.45
C LYS A 117 12.71 -16.68 -2.22
N VAL A 118 11.40 -16.61 -2.26
CA VAL A 118 10.67 -15.35 -2.00
C VAL A 118 10.85 -14.91 -0.56
N SER A 119 11.00 -15.84 0.41
CA SER A 119 11.35 -15.52 1.80
C SER A 119 12.61 -14.67 1.95
N ASP A 120 13.59 -14.83 1.03
CA ASP A 120 14.90 -14.18 1.10
C ASP A 120 14.91 -12.81 0.38
N LEU A 121 13.76 -12.35 -0.11
CA LEU A 121 13.57 -11.06 -0.75
C LEU A 121 13.01 -10.04 0.24
N ASN A 122 13.44 -8.78 0.14
CA ASN A 122 12.78 -7.69 0.83
C ASN A 122 11.40 -7.42 0.23
N PHE A 123 10.59 -6.62 0.91
CA PHE A 123 9.20 -6.36 0.52
C PHE A 123 9.11 -5.75 -0.89
N ALA A 124 9.88 -4.71 -1.18
CA ALA A 124 9.89 -4.03 -2.47
C ALA A 124 10.21 -4.99 -3.63
N THR A 125 11.22 -5.84 -3.44
CA THR A 125 11.58 -6.85 -4.43
C THR A 125 10.45 -7.85 -4.67
N ARG A 126 9.73 -8.27 -3.62
CA ARG A 126 8.55 -9.12 -3.75
C ARG A 126 7.45 -8.41 -4.54
N GLN A 127 7.21 -7.14 -4.27
CA GLN A 127 6.24 -6.32 -5.00
C GLN A 127 6.54 -6.31 -6.50
N MET A 128 7.80 -6.11 -6.86
CA MET A 128 8.23 -6.14 -8.27
C MET A 128 8.04 -7.52 -8.91
N VAL A 129 8.27 -8.61 -8.16
CA VAL A 129 8.00 -9.98 -8.63
C VAL A 129 6.50 -10.21 -8.85
N GLU A 130 5.62 -9.65 -8.00
CA GLU A 130 4.17 -9.69 -8.21
C GLU A 130 3.74 -8.97 -9.48
N ILE A 131 4.24 -7.78 -9.71
CA ILE A 131 3.98 -7.03 -10.93
C ILE A 131 4.42 -7.85 -12.15
N ALA A 132 5.62 -8.41 -12.12
CA ALA A 132 6.12 -9.27 -13.20
C ALA A 132 5.22 -10.51 -13.43
N LYS A 133 4.76 -11.16 -12.34
CA LYS A 133 3.81 -12.27 -12.39
C LYS A 133 2.50 -11.85 -13.05
N VAL A 134 1.90 -10.75 -12.61
CA VAL A 134 0.62 -10.24 -13.15
C VAL A 134 0.79 -9.90 -14.64
N MET A 135 1.85 -9.20 -15.01
CA MET A 135 2.17 -8.88 -16.41
C MET A 135 2.34 -10.13 -17.28
N ASN A 136 2.99 -11.16 -16.74
CA ASN A 136 3.15 -12.41 -17.48
C ASN A 136 1.81 -13.12 -17.70
N VAL A 137 0.97 -13.20 -16.67
CA VAL A 137 -0.34 -13.85 -16.76
C VAL A 137 -1.27 -13.11 -17.73
N THR A 138 -1.31 -11.79 -17.66
CA THR A 138 -2.13 -10.98 -18.57
C THR A 138 -1.65 -11.05 -20.04
N LYS A 139 -0.35 -11.05 -20.27
CA LYS A 139 0.21 -11.25 -21.64
C LYS A 139 -0.11 -12.62 -22.21
N GLN A 140 -0.21 -13.67 -21.39
CA GLN A 140 -0.61 -15.01 -21.86
C GLN A 140 -2.08 -15.07 -22.31
N SER A 141 -2.92 -14.09 -21.95
CA SER A 141 -4.31 -13.98 -22.46
C SER A 141 -4.38 -13.78 -23.95
N GLY A 142 -3.30 -13.31 -24.58
CA GLY A 142 -3.26 -12.90 -25.99
C GLY A 142 -3.94 -11.54 -26.25
N SER A 143 -4.33 -10.83 -25.19
CA SER A 143 -4.89 -9.49 -25.30
C SER A 143 -3.80 -8.48 -25.69
N GLU A 144 -4.07 -7.66 -26.70
CA GLU A 144 -3.15 -6.62 -27.16
C GLU A 144 -2.95 -5.54 -26.09
N HIS A 145 -4.01 -5.20 -25.37
CA HIS A 145 -4.01 -4.25 -24.26
C HIS A 145 -4.52 -4.91 -22.99
N CYS A 146 -3.74 -4.85 -21.94
CA CYS A 146 -4.08 -5.40 -20.62
C CYS A 146 -4.44 -4.28 -19.64
N LEU A 147 -5.20 -4.63 -18.61
CA LEU A 147 -5.50 -3.74 -17.48
C LEU A 147 -4.82 -4.28 -16.23
N ILE A 148 -3.99 -3.46 -15.60
CA ILE A 148 -3.29 -3.80 -14.36
C ILE A 148 -3.87 -2.97 -13.22
N LEU A 149 -4.33 -3.65 -12.17
CA LEU A 149 -4.90 -3.03 -10.96
C LEU A 149 -3.83 -3.06 -9.85
N LEU A 150 -3.52 -1.91 -9.28
CA LEU A 150 -2.56 -1.75 -8.19
C LEU A 150 -3.28 -1.14 -6.98
N ASP A 151 -3.45 -1.93 -5.91
CA ASP A 151 -4.13 -1.50 -4.67
C ASP A 151 -3.10 -1.18 -3.59
N GLU A 152 -2.86 0.12 -3.37
CA GLU A 152 -1.90 0.67 -2.39
C GLU A 152 -0.49 0.03 -2.44
N PRO A 153 0.16 -0.06 -3.62
CA PRO A 153 1.40 -0.80 -3.76
C PRO A 153 2.61 -0.11 -3.12
N THR A 154 2.47 1.13 -2.66
CA THR A 154 3.56 1.99 -2.16
C THR A 154 3.66 2.03 -0.63
N SER A 155 2.67 1.52 0.10
CA SER A 155 2.47 1.71 1.54
C SER A 155 3.68 1.38 2.44
N VAL A 156 4.60 0.54 1.98
CA VAL A 156 5.81 0.10 2.72
C VAL A 156 7.10 0.28 1.91
N LEU A 157 7.04 1.02 0.82
CA LEU A 157 8.19 1.29 -0.05
C LEU A 157 8.90 2.57 0.39
N ASN A 158 10.24 2.60 0.26
CA ASN A 158 10.99 3.84 0.37
C ASN A 158 10.92 4.67 -0.93
N GLU A 159 11.33 5.92 -0.90
CA GLU A 159 11.25 6.85 -2.03
C GLU A 159 11.89 6.29 -3.33
N ALA A 160 13.06 5.66 -3.23
CA ALA A 160 13.74 5.10 -4.42
C ALA A 160 12.97 3.91 -5.01
N GLU A 161 12.31 3.12 -4.17
CA GLU A 161 11.48 1.99 -4.57
C GLU A 161 10.16 2.46 -5.21
N VAL A 162 9.54 3.52 -4.67
CA VAL A 162 8.37 4.18 -5.24
C VAL A 162 8.69 4.74 -6.63
N GLU A 163 9.79 5.47 -6.78
CA GLU A 163 10.26 6.00 -8.06
C GLU A 163 10.46 4.88 -9.11
N ASN A 164 11.02 3.73 -8.69
CA ASN A 164 11.16 2.57 -9.57
C ASN A 164 9.80 2.01 -9.99
N LEU A 165 8.84 1.92 -9.07
CA LEU A 165 7.47 1.49 -9.37
C LEU A 165 6.82 2.40 -10.41
N TYR A 166 6.93 3.73 -10.25
CA TYR A 166 6.40 4.70 -11.22
C TYR A 166 7.02 4.53 -12.62
N LYS A 167 8.33 4.30 -12.70
CA LYS A 167 9.00 3.98 -13.97
C LYS A 167 8.39 2.74 -14.65
N GLN A 168 8.10 1.70 -13.85
CA GLN A 168 7.47 0.49 -14.39
C GLN A 168 6.03 0.76 -14.84
N MET A 169 5.24 1.52 -14.08
CA MET A 169 3.88 1.88 -14.47
C MET A 169 3.88 2.67 -15.79
N ARG A 170 4.74 3.69 -15.91
CA ARG A 170 4.90 4.47 -17.16
C ARG A 170 5.35 3.61 -18.35
N LYS A 171 6.24 2.63 -18.10
CA LYS A 171 6.67 1.68 -19.13
C LYS A 171 5.54 0.75 -19.59
N ILE A 172 4.73 0.26 -18.64
CA ILE A 172 3.54 -0.55 -18.91
C ILE A 172 2.54 0.25 -19.77
N ALA A 173 2.26 1.49 -19.37
CA ALA A 173 1.37 2.40 -20.13
C ALA A 173 1.91 2.69 -21.53
N ALA A 174 3.21 2.97 -21.67
CA ALA A 174 3.85 3.20 -22.97
C ALA A 174 3.79 1.99 -23.91
N GLN A 175 3.59 0.78 -23.38
CA GLN A 175 3.34 -0.43 -24.19
C GLN A 175 1.86 -0.59 -24.62
N GLY A 176 1.00 0.39 -24.29
CA GLY A 176 -0.43 0.38 -24.61
C GLY A 176 -1.30 -0.34 -23.58
N HIS A 177 -0.74 -0.78 -22.45
CA HIS A 177 -1.50 -1.35 -21.35
C HIS A 177 -2.07 -0.24 -20.47
N ALA A 178 -3.20 -0.48 -19.81
CA ALA A 178 -3.79 0.47 -18.86
C ALA A 178 -3.48 0.08 -17.41
N VAL A 179 -3.39 1.08 -16.54
CA VAL A 179 -3.14 0.89 -15.11
C VAL A 179 -4.19 1.62 -14.29
N ILE A 180 -4.81 0.95 -13.32
CA ILE A 180 -5.49 1.63 -12.20
C ILE A 180 -4.56 1.63 -11.01
N PHE A 181 -4.29 2.80 -10.49
CA PHE A 181 -3.44 3.01 -9.33
C PHE A 181 -4.24 3.60 -8.18
N VAL A 182 -4.35 2.85 -7.08
CA VAL A 182 -4.97 3.31 -5.84
C VAL A 182 -3.89 3.67 -4.85
N SER A 183 -3.93 4.89 -4.33
CA SER A 183 -3.09 5.34 -3.22
C SER A 183 -3.90 6.29 -2.33
N HIS A 184 -3.57 6.33 -1.06
CA HIS A 184 -4.07 7.34 -0.12
C HIS A 184 -3.15 8.58 -0.06
N HIS A 185 -1.99 8.53 -0.71
CA HIS A 185 -1.06 9.66 -0.85
C HIS A 185 -1.38 10.43 -2.13
N LEU A 186 -1.98 11.62 -2.00
CA LEU A 186 -2.42 12.43 -3.15
C LEU A 186 -1.25 12.88 -4.03
N ASN A 187 -0.09 13.17 -3.46
CA ASN A 187 1.13 13.50 -4.19
C ASN A 187 1.56 12.38 -5.13
N GLU A 188 1.44 11.11 -4.72
CA GLU A 188 1.74 9.96 -5.58
C GLU A 188 0.82 9.91 -6.79
N ILE A 189 -0.47 10.12 -6.56
CA ILE A 189 -1.49 10.16 -7.62
C ILE A 189 -1.19 11.28 -8.61
N LEU A 190 -0.93 12.50 -8.11
CA LEU A 190 -0.63 13.67 -8.93
C LEU A 190 0.66 13.51 -9.74
N GLU A 191 1.61 12.70 -9.28
CA GLU A 191 2.89 12.51 -9.96
C GLU A 191 2.81 11.51 -11.12
N VAL A 192 2.03 10.42 -11.00
CA VAL A 192 2.16 9.29 -11.92
C VAL A 192 0.95 9.06 -12.82
N THR A 193 -0.22 9.64 -12.48
CA THR A 193 -1.46 9.38 -13.22
C THR A 193 -1.74 10.40 -14.31
N ASP A 194 -2.53 10.02 -15.30
CA ASP A 194 -3.01 10.89 -16.38
C ASP A 194 -4.37 11.50 -16.02
N ARG A 195 -5.23 10.72 -15.36
CA ARG A 195 -6.58 11.11 -14.94
C ARG A 195 -6.90 10.50 -13.58
N ILE A 196 -7.71 11.21 -12.80
CA ILE A 196 -8.05 10.86 -11.43
C ILE A 196 -9.56 10.73 -11.30
N TYR A 197 -10.04 9.63 -10.73
CA TYR A 197 -11.41 9.44 -10.28
C TYR A 197 -11.49 9.58 -8.77
N VAL A 198 -12.43 10.38 -8.31
CA VAL A 198 -12.65 10.62 -6.89
C VAL A 198 -13.87 9.84 -6.41
N TYR A 199 -13.67 9.06 -5.36
CA TYR A 199 -14.73 8.26 -4.71
C TYR A 199 -15.00 8.78 -3.31
N LYS A 200 -16.29 8.83 -2.98
CA LYS A 200 -16.79 9.21 -1.65
C LYS A 200 -18.03 8.39 -1.32
N ASP A 201 -18.10 7.82 -0.13
CA ASP A 201 -19.28 7.09 0.38
C ASP A 201 -19.83 6.02 -0.61
N GLY A 202 -18.95 5.30 -1.29
CA GLY A 202 -19.31 4.27 -2.27
C GLY A 202 -19.74 4.78 -3.64
N THR A 203 -19.65 6.08 -3.91
CA THR A 203 -20.02 6.70 -5.17
C THR A 203 -18.86 7.43 -5.83
N SER A 204 -18.87 7.50 -7.16
CA SER A 204 -17.94 8.36 -7.90
C SER A 204 -18.45 9.79 -7.86
N VAL A 205 -17.67 10.70 -7.27
CA VAL A 205 -17.96 12.13 -7.17
C VAL A 205 -17.66 12.85 -8.48
N GLY A 206 -16.64 12.38 -9.21
CA GLY A 206 -16.21 12.95 -10.48
C GLY A 206 -14.84 12.46 -10.90
N SER A 207 -14.41 12.95 -12.07
CA SER A 207 -13.06 12.73 -12.58
C SER A 207 -12.46 14.01 -13.12
N LEU A 208 -11.13 14.12 -13.09
CA LEU A 208 -10.38 15.23 -13.66
C LEU A 208 -9.06 14.77 -14.27
N ASP A 209 -8.58 15.51 -15.25
CA ASP A 209 -7.22 15.32 -15.75
C ASP A 209 -6.22 15.72 -14.65
N THR A 210 -5.16 14.93 -14.48
CA THR A 210 -4.18 15.17 -13.40
C THR A 210 -3.51 16.54 -13.50
N ARG A 211 -3.30 17.06 -14.72
CA ARG A 211 -2.76 18.41 -14.95
C ARG A 211 -3.66 19.54 -14.40
N ASP A 212 -4.97 19.29 -14.24
CA ASP A 212 -5.96 20.26 -13.74
C ASP A 212 -6.31 20.01 -12.26
N ALA A 213 -5.59 19.08 -11.60
CA ALA A 213 -5.76 18.68 -10.22
C ALA A 213 -4.62 19.21 -9.34
N ASP A 214 -4.95 19.50 -8.09
CA ASP A 214 -4.02 19.71 -6.99
C ASP A 214 -4.54 18.99 -5.73
N GLU A 215 -3.70 18.87 -4.70
CA GLU A 215 -4.07 18.19 -3.47
C GLU A 215 -5.31 18.82 -2.80
N ALA A 216 -5.42 20.15 -2.82
CA ALA A 216 -6.53 20.86 -2.17
C ALA A 216 -7.86 20.54 -2.85
N LYS A 217 -7.89 20.55 -4.18
CA LYS A 217 -9.07 20.24 -4.99
C LYS A 217 -9.48 18.78 -4.84
N LEU A 218 -8.52 17.85 -4.85
CA LEU A 218 -8.80 16.44 -4.61
C LEU A 218 -9.36 16.22 -3.22
N TYR A 219 -8.76 16.86 -2.21
CA TYR A 219 -9.25 16.79 -0.84
C TYR A 219 -10.66 17.36 -0.69
N GLU A 220 -10.95 18.52 -1.30
CA GLU A 220 -12.29 19.09 -1.33
C GLU A 220 -13.33 18.14 -1.95
N MET A 221 -12.99 17.47 -3.05
CA MET A 221 -13.86 16.49 -3.70
C MET A 221 -14.08 15.25 -2.82
N MET A 222 -13.04 14.78 -2.11
CA MET A 222 -13.11 13.59 -1.25
C MET A 222 -13.95 13.84 -0.01
N VAL A 223 -13.74 14.97 0.66
CA VAL A 223 -14.39 15.32 1.94
C VAL A 223 -15.69 16.08 1.72
N GLY A 224 -15.78 16.86 0.64
CA GLY A 224 -16.95 17.68 0.31
C GLY A 224 -17.02 18.99 1.10
N GLN A 225 -15.92 19.42 1.69
CA GLN A 225 -15.75 20.72 2.35
C GLN A 225 -14.51 21.41 1.80
N SER A 226 -14.61 22.70 1.53
CA SER A 226 -13.43 23.48 1.17
C SER A 226 -12.41 23.43 2.32
N THR A 227 -11.16 23.14 1.99
CA THR A 227 -10.01 23.20 2.94
C THR A 227 -9.75 24.66 3.31
N THR A 228 -10.67 25.27 4.03
CA THR A 228 -10.40 26.52 4.73
C THR A 228 -9.57 26.20 5.97
N THR A 229 -8.85 27.19 6.48
CA THR A 229 -8.01 27.15 7.70
C THR A 229 -8.75 26.58 8.94
N GLU A 230 -10.05 26.34 8.84
CA GLU A 230 -10.92 25.76 9.87
C GLU A 230 -10.70 24.26 10.11
N TYR A 231 -10.00 23.53 9.18
CA TYR A 231 -9.75 22.08 9.38
C TYR A 231 -8.97 21.78 10.66
N TYR A 232 -8.01 22.64 11.01
CA TYR A 232 -7.23 22.49 12.23
C TYR A 232 -7.93 23.02 13.48
N HIS A 233 -9.15 23.60 13.35
CA HIS A 233 -9.91 24.16 14.47
C HIS A 233 -9.03 24.97 15.44
N LEU A 234 -8.17 25.83 14.89
CA LEU A 234 -7.26 26.66 15.68
C LEU A 234 -8.01 27.48 16.72
N ASP A 235 -9.26 27.83 16.43
CA ASP A 235 -10.20 28.49 17.33
C ASP A 235 -10.62 27.66 18.55
N ARG A 236 -10.48 26.33 18.45
CA ARG A 236 -10.81 25.37 19.53
C ARG A 236 -9.59 24.92 20.31
N GLN A 237 -8.38 25.26 19.86
CA GLN A 237 -7.17 24.92 20.58
C GLN A 237 -7.09 25.75 21.86
N THR A 238 -7.06 25.07 22.99
CA THR A 238 -6.83 25.67 24.30
C THR A 238 -5.40 25.41 24.75
N ALA A 239 -4.79 26.37 25.43
CA ALA A 239 -3.48 26.12 26.04
C ALA A 239 -3.54 24.91 27.00
N PRO A 240 -2.51 24.07 27.01
CA PRO A 240 -2.43 22.97 27.97
C PRO A 240 -2.58 23.48 29.41
N GLN A 241 -3.22 22.71 30.25
CA GLN A 241 -3.32 23.03 31.68
C GLN A 241 -1.95 22.81 32.35
N ASP A 242 -1.69 23.48 33.48
CA ASP A 242 -0.42 23.31 34.22
C ASP A 242 -0.25 21.91 34.87
N ASP A 243 -1.34 21.11 34.90
CA ASP A 243 -1.36 19.79 35.53
C ASP A 243 -0.67 18.76 34.63
N VAL A 244 0.53 18.32 35.01
CA VAL A 244 1.33 17.30 34.33
C VAL A 244 0.80 15.91 34.64
N LEU A 245 0.27 15.21 33.65
CA LEU A 245 -0.25 13.85 33.78
C LEU A 245 0.83 12.79 33.63
N LEU A 246 1.75 12.98 32.69
CA LEU A 246 2.85 12.07 32.43
C LEU A 246 4.14 12.87 32.17
N GLU A 247 5.22 12.42 32.76
CA GLU A 247 6.55 12.97 32.50
C GLU A 247 7.54 11.83 32.25
N ALA A 248 8.29 11.95 31.16
CA ALA A 248 9.44 11.13 30.85
C ALA A 248 10.71 11.95 31.09
N LYS A 249 11.64 11.43 31.85
CA LYS A 249 12.95 12.06 32.16
C LYS A 249 14.07 11.12 31.76
N ASP A 250 14.92 11.62 30.87
CA ASP A 250 16.13 10.92 30.43
C ASP A 250 15.87 9.47 29.99
N LEU A 251 14.67 9.23 29.38
CA LEU A 251 14.22 7.90 29.03
C LEU A 251 15.06 7.33 27.88
N GLY A 252 15.46 6.07 28.01
CA GLY A 252 16.22 5.40 26.95
C GLY A 252 16.04 3.90 26.92
N LEU A 253 16.17 3.36 25.70
CA LEU A 253 16.19 1.94 25.39
C LEU A 253 17.45 1.65 24.57
N HIS A 254 18.33 0.78 25.12
CA HIS A 254 19.63 0.52 24.50
C HIS A 254 19.54 0.08 23.05
N GLY A 255 20.28 0.78 22.18
CA GLY A 255 20.36 0.49 20.76
C GLY A 255 19.22 1.10 19.92
N ILE A 256 18.19 1.67 20.56
CA ILE A 256 16.99 2.18 19.88
C ILE A 256 16.87 3.69 20.08
N PHE A 257 16.66 4.18 21.31
CA PHE A 257 16.58 5.62 21.56
C PHE A 257 17.28 6.00 22.88
N LYS A 258 17.62 7.29 23.04
CA LYS A 258 18.33 7.81 24.22
C LYS A 258 17.86 9.22 24.56
N HIS A 259 17.89 9.53 25.86
CA HIS A 259 17.70 10.88 26.40
C HIS A 259 16.37 11.55 25.98
N VAL A 260 15.29 10.76 25.88
CA VAL A 260 13.95 11.28 25.57
C VAL A 260 13.37 11.95 26.81
N ASN A 261 12.97 13.23 26.65
CA ASN A 261 12.38 14.04 27.69
C ASN A 261 11.14 14.74 27.19
N PHE A 262 10.01 14.58 27.86
CA PHE A 262 8.78 15.32 27.57
C PHE A 262 7.84 15.32 28.78
N ARG A 263 6.86 16.22 28.72
CA ARG A 263 5.72 16.28 29.63
C ARG A 263 4.43 16.30 28.84
N LEU A 264 3.45 15.58 29.35
CA LEU A 264 2.09 15.58 28.82
C LEU A 264 1.16 16.19 29.86
N HIS A 265 0.52 17.24 29.49
CA HIS A 265 -0.39 17.99 30.36
C HIS A 265 -1.86 17.54 30.19
N ARG A 266 -2.67 17.86 31.16
CA ARG A 266 -4.11 17.59 31.07
C ARG A 266 -4.74 18.36 29.89
N GLY A 267 -5.51 17.64 29.07
CA GLY A 267 -6.19 18.20 27.89
C GLY A 267 -5.25 18.46 26.69
N GLU A 268 -3.97 18.05 26.79
CA GLU A 268 -2.99 18.15 25.70
C GLU A 268 -3.01 16.91 24.81
N VAL A 269 -2.80 17.12 23.50
CA VAL A 269 -2.47 16.08 22.54
C VAL A 269 -1.01 16.27 22.14
N LEU A 270 -0.12 15.40 22.62
CA LEU A 270 1.29 15.41 22.28
C LEU A 270 1.56 14.44 21.13
N GLY A 271 2.04 14.93 19.99
CA GLY A 271 2.46 14.10 18.88
C GLY A 271 3.91 13.64 19.02
N LEU A 272 4.14 12.34 18.90
CA LEU A 272 5.48 11.75 18.73
C LEU A 272 5.65 11.40 17.25
N CYS A 273 6.62 11.98 16.58
CA CYS A 273 6.88 11.72 15.17
C CYS A 273 8.35 11.34 14.93
N GLY A 274 8.56 10.52 13.91
CA GLY A 274 9.89 10.09 13.49
C GLY A 274 9.80 9.18 12.26
N VAL A 275 10.91 9.01 11.57
CA VAL A 275 11.01 8.02 10.48
C VAL A 275 10.99 6.59 11.07
N VAL A 276 10.67 5.61 10.23
CA VAL A 276 10.72 4.19 10.64
C VAL A 276 12.08 3.86 11.24
N GLY A 277 12.07 3.26 12.43
CA GLY A 277 13.30 2.93 13.18
C GLY A 277 13.90 4.10 13.96
N SER A 278 13.20 5.24 14.09
CA SER A 278 13.62 6.37 14.93
C SER A 278 13.50 6.11 16.43
N GLY A 279 12.75 5.09 16.83
CA GLY A 279 12.46 4.79 18.24
C GLY A 279 11.15 5.41 18.75
N ALA A 280 10.38 6.10 17.89
CA ALA A 280 9.12 6.74 18.30
C ALA A 280 8.06 5.73 18.75
N GLU A 281 7.94 4.59 18.06
CA GLU A 281 7.04 3.49 18.44
C GLU A 281 7.49 2.86 19.76
N GLU A 282 8.77 2.60 19.90
CA GLU A 282 9.34 1.95 21.08
C GLU A 282 9.27 2.85 22.33
N VAL A 283 9.23 4.18 22.17
CA VAL A 283 8.88 5.08 23.28
C VAL A 283 7.47 4.80 23.78
N CYS A 284 6.49 4.60 22.89
CA CYS A 284 5.13 4.23 23.29
C CYS A 284 5.07 2.86 23.95
N GLU A 285 5.81 1.86 23.44
CA GLU A 285 5.91 0.52 24.03
C GLU A 285 6.47 0.57 25.45
N VAL A 286 7.48 1.41 25.67
CA VAL A 286 8.04 1.63 27.03
C VAL A 286 7.02 2.31 27.93
N LEU A 287 6.28 3.30 27.44
CA LEU A 287 5.26 4.01 28.23
C LEU A 287 4.09 3.10 28.61
N CYS A 288 3.65 2.24 27.71
CA CYS A 288 2.57 1.28 28.01
C CYS A 288 3.05 0.02 28.76
N GLY A 289 4.37 -0.13 28.97
CA GLY A 289 4.96 -1.23 29.75
C GLY A 289 5.09 -2.55 29.01
N ASP A 290 5.04 -2.53 27.68
CA ASP A 290 5.34 -3.68 26.83
C ASP A 290 6.85 -3.91 26.78
N GLU A 291 7.63 -2.82 26.64
CA GLU A 291 9.08 -2.83 26.78
C GLU A 291 9.54 -2.16 28.07
N LYS A 292 10.73 -2.54 28.55
CA LYS A 292 11.33 -1.98 29.77
C LYS A 292 12.39 -0.95 29.41
N PRO A 293 12.32 0.28 29.95
CA PRO A 293 13.37 1.24 29.73
C PRO A 293 14.70 0.73 30.28
N SER A 294 15.80 0.98 29.56
CA SER A 294 17.15 0.65 30.02
C SER A 294 17.62 1.65 31.03
N PHE A 295 17.21 2.91 30.93
CA PHE A 295 17.50 3.99 31.90
C PHE A 295 16.42 5.08 31.78
N GLY A 296 16.47 6.02 32.74
CA GLY A 296 15.51 7.10 32.85
C GLY A 296 14.33 6.79 33.77
N GLU A 297 13.42 7.74 33.87
CA GLU A 297 12.30 7.69 34.82
C GLU A 297 11.00 8.09 34.10
N ILE A 298 9.92 7.39 34.44
CA ILE A 298 8.56 7.74 34.06
C ILE A 298 7.78 8.10 35.29
N SER A 299 7.08 9.21 35.29
CA SER A 299 6.16 9.58 36.36
C SER A 299 4.76 9.84 35.85
N VAL A 300 3.77 9.37 36.59
CA VAL A 300 2.34 9.58 36.33
C VAL A 300 1.76 10.37 37.49
N ARG A 301 1.17 11.53 37.19
CA ARG A 301 0.62 12.46 38.17
C ARG A 301 1.62 12.73 39.32
N GLY A 302 2.89 12.97 38.95
CA GLY A 302 3.97 13.27 39.88
C GLY A 302 4.50 12.07 40.69
N ARG A 303 4.02 10.86 40.45
CA ARG A 303 4.52 9.64 41.11
C ARG A 303 5.41 8.85 40.14
N ALA A 304 6.62 8.55 40.50
CA ALA A 304 7.49 7.68 39.73
C ALA A 304 6.86 6.28 39.61
N VAL A 305 6.82 5.76 38.42
CA VAL A 305 6.21 4.46 38.09
C VAL A 305 7.20 3.61 37.30
N ARG A 306 7.08 2.29 37.45
CA ARG A 306 7.85 1.34 36.66
C ARG A 306 6.95 0.19 36.27
N PHE A 307 6.55 0.18 35.01
CA PHE A 307 5.68 -0.86 34.50
C PHE A 307 6.47 -2.14 34.18
N ARG A 308 5.86 -3.28 34.43
CA ARG A 308 6.36 -4.60 34.07
C ARG A 308 5.45 -5.32 33.09
N SER A 309 4.34 -4.72 32.75
CA SER A 309 3.35 -5.20 31.78
C SER A 309 2.36 -4.10 31.43
N PRO A 310 1.71 -4.16 30.26
CA PRO A 310 0.65 -3.23 29.85
C PRO A 310 -0.53 -3.19 30.83
N LYS A 311 -0.83 -4.31 31.51
CA LYS A 311 -1.88 -4.36 32.52
C LYS A 311 -1.60 -3.44 33.73
N GLN A 312 -0.33 -3.19 34.06
CA GLN A 312 0.03 -2.26 35.12
C GLN A 312 -0.10 -0.81 34.65
N ALA A 313 0.34 -0.50 33.43
CA ALA A 313 0.17 0.82 32.83
C ALA A 313 -1.30 1.20 32.72
N LEU A 314 -2.14 0.26 32.30
CA LEU A 314 -3.59 0.43 32.23
C LEU A 314 -4.23 0.82 33.58
N ARG A 315 -3.77 0.26 34.69
CA ARG A 315 -4.25 0.61 36.03
C ARG A 315 -3.89 2.04 36.46
N GLU A 316 -2.82 2.59 35.91
CA GLU A 316 -2.42 3.98 36.12
C GLU A 316 -3.06 4.94 35.10
N GLY A 317 -3.86 4.41 34.16
CA GLY A 317 -4.60 5.16 33.16
C GLY A 317 -3.86 5.39 31.84
N ILE A 318 -2.83 4.59 31.56
CA ILE A 318 -2.13 4.57 30.27
C ILE A 318 -2.70 3.42 29.45
N LEU A 319 -3.25 3.73 28.26
CA LEU A 319 -3.91 2.80 27.34
C LEU A 319 -3.05 2.59 26.10
#